data_bf857c99b1645343104b559bcdef6c8c
#
_entry.id   bf857c99b1645343104b559bcdef6c8c
#
_cell.length_a   1.000
_cell.length_b   1.000
_cell.length_c   1.000
_cell.angle_alpha   90.00
_cell.angle_beta   90.00
_cell.angle_gamma   90.00
#
_symmetry.space_group_name_H-M   'P 1'
#
loop_
_entity.id
_entity.type
_entity.pdbx_description
1 polymer ?
#
loop_
_entity_poly.entity_id
_entity_poly.type
_entity_poly.pdbx_seq_one_letter_code
_entity_poly.pdbx_strand_id
1 'polypeptide(L)'
;NLCFYFRLLFLFGLPLAGFSQTGSIHEPVRYIGGNSVDPDRHEGRLRYAIGVDSRQTLRANRTNPQMAEDFGWTYNHASNLAYWEGKFYQQYLSNPVDEHIAPGQTLLTSSKDGRNWSKPEVIFPPYKAPAGVSIPEGYDGYMMHQRMGFYVSKNGKLLTIAFYGHTEDPFEKGGIGRVVREVNKDGSYGPIYFIRYNSHTNWNASNTSFPFYKTSDDK
;
A
#
# COMPACT_ATOMS: atom_id res chain seq x y z
N ASN A 1 62.23 20.43 -33.68
CA ASN A 1 61.10 20.94 -32.89
C ASN A 1 59.71 20.59 -33.47
N LEU A 2 59.69 19.86 -34.60
CA LEU A 2 58.41 19.43 -35.23
C LEU A 2 57.92 18.05 -34.76
N CYS A 3 58.82 17.28 -34.12
CA CYS A 3 58.50 15.93 -33.64
C CYS A 3 57.73 15.87 -32.31
N PHE A 4 57.68 16.96 -31.56
CA PHE A 4 57.03 16.97 -30.25
C PHE A 4 55.51 17.24 -30.32
N TYR A 5 55.07 17.95 -31.38
CA TYR A 5 53.63 18.26 -31.59
C TYR A 5 52.87 17.08 -32.17
N PHE A 6 53.49 16.15 -32.85
CA PHE A 6 52.83 15.00 -33.47
C PHE A 6 52.46 13.89 -32.45
N ARG A 7 53.15 13.85 -31.30
CA ARG A 7 52.85 12.89 -30.24
C ARG A 7 51.72 13.30 -29.30
N LEU A 8 51.38 14.61 -29.25
CA LEU A 8 50.30 15.09 -28.38
C LEU A 8 48.94 14.98 -29.04
N LEU A 9 48.87 14.93 -30.38
CA LEU A 9 47.60 14.82 -31.11
C LEU A 9 47.05 13.38 -31.12
N PHE A 10 47.89 12.38 -30.83
CA PHE A 10 47.47 10.97 -30.83
C PHE A 10 46.84 10.54 -29.49
N LEU A 11 46.97 11.34 -28.44
CA LEU A 11 46.43 11.03 -27.11
C LEU A 11 45.02 11.57 -26.89
N PHE A 12 44.52 12.46 -27.78
CA PHE A 12 43.15 12.99 -27.69
C PHE A 12 42.18 12.34 -28.66
N GLY A 13 42.60 11.38 -29.43
CA GLY A 13 41.79 10.71 -30.46
C GLY A 13 41.29 9.30 -30.13
N LEU A 14 41.35 8.87 -28.88
CA LEU A 14 40.62 7.69 -28.50
C LEU A 14 39.14 8.06 -28.33
N PRO A 15 38.22 7.56 -29.18
CA PRO A 15 36.83 7.70 -28.88
C PRO A 15 36.62 7.01 -27.55
N LEU A 16 36.18 7.74 -26.55
CA LEU A 16 35.42 7.19 -25.46
C LEU A 16 34.23 6.51 -26.12
N ALA A 17 34.40 5.23 -26.50
CA ALA A 17 33.30 4.34 -26.75
C ALA A 17 32.54 4.29 -25.43
N GLY A 18 31.69 5.26 -25.22
CA GLY A 18 30.62 5.14 -24.27
C GLY A 18 29.88 3.88 -24.69
N PHE A 19 29.94 2.84 -23.90
CA PHE A 19 29.00 1.75 -24.00
C PHE A 19 27.62 2.33 -23.68
N SER A 20 27.02 3.01 -24.66
CA SER A 20 25.60 3.21 -24.70
C SER A 20 25.03 1.79 -24.79
N GLN A 21 24.47 1.32 -23.70
CA GLN A 21 23.56 0.19 -23.78
C GLN A 21 22.39 0.63 -24.66
N THR A 22 22.50 0.41 -25.96
CA THR A 22 21.39 0.42 -26.90
C THR A 22 20.60 -0.87 -26.74
N GLY A 23 20.23 -1.21 -25.50
CA GLY A 23 19.22 -2.19 -25.23
C GLY A 23 17.88 -1.58 -25.67
N SER A 24 17.14 -2.26 -26.51
CA SER A 24 15.77 -1.90 -26.83
C SER A 24 15.01 -1.71 -25.52
N ILE A 25 14.33 -0.56 -25.40
CA ILE A 25 13.47 -0.26 -24.23
C ILE A 25 12.38 -1.30 -23.98
N HIS A 26 12.28 -2.30 -24.83
CA HIS A 26 11.32 -3.41 -24.76
C HIS A 26 11.93 -4.73 -24.33
N GLU A 27 13.25 -4.83 -24.15
CA GLU A 27 13.81 -6.05 -23.57
C GLU A 27 13.64 -6.00 -22.05
N PRO A 28 12.97 -7.00 -21.47
CA PRO A 28 12.91 -7.11 -20.03
C PRO A 28 14.33 -7.23 -19.45
N VAL A 29 14.57 -6.58 -18.32
CA VAL A 29 15.83 -6.70 -17.60
C VAL A 29 16.07 -8.19 -17.35
N ARG A 30 17.07 -8.77 -18.03
CA ARG A 30 17.41 -10.18 -17.84
C ARG A 30 18.17 -10.32 -16.53
N TYR A 31 17.67 -11.21 -15.71
CA TYR A 31 18.35 -11.57 -14.48
C TYR A 31 19.64 -12.33 -14.81
N ILE A 32 20.79 -11.82 -14.34
CA ILE A 32 22.13 -12.38 -14.66
C ILE A 32 22.38 -13.74 -14.00
N GLY A 33 21.44 -14.29 -13.25
CA GLY A 33 21.59 -15.55 -12.54
C GLY A 33 21.20 -16.82 -13.32
N GLY A 34 20.79 -16.71 -14.58
CA GLY A 34 20.43 -17.85 -15.41
C GLY A 34 19.10 -18.55 -15.07
N ASN A 35 18.39 -18.10 -14.04
CA ASN A 35 17.05 -18.58 -13.71
C ASN A 35 16.01 -17.59 -14.22
N SER A 36 15.07 -18.05 -15.03
CA SER A 36 13.91 -17.25 -15.39
C SER A 36 13.01 -17.06 -14.16
N VAL A 37 12.58 -15.83 -13.93
CA VAL A 37 11.55 -15.54 -12.92
C VAL A 37 10.24 -16.14 -13.38
N ASP A 38 9.60 -16.92 -12.53
CA ASP A 38 8.29 -17.49 -12.78
C ASP A 38 7.23 -16.72 -11.96
N PRO A 39 6.45 -15.82 -12.59
CA PRO A 39 5.49 -14.98 -11.86
C PRO A 39 4.36 -15.78 -11.20
N ASP A 40 4.15 -17.03 -11.63
CA ASP A 40 3.10 -17.91 -11.11
C ASP A 40 3.56 -18.77 -9.92
N ARG A 41 4.80 -18.62 -9.53
CA ARG A 41 5.36 -19.36 -8.39
C ARG A 41 5.77 -18.43 -7.29
N HIS A 42 5.61 -18.92 -6.06
CA HIS A 42 6.08 -18.22 -4.88
C HIS A 42 7.55 -17.83 -5.04
N GLU A 43 7.82 -16.54 -4.81
CA GLU A 43 9.15 -15.91 -4.97
C GLU A 43 9.77 -16.04 -6.38
N GLY A 44 8.95 -16.31 -7.40
CA GLY A 44 9.40 -16.42 -8.78
C GLY A 44 10.41 -17.54 -9.02
N ARG A 45 10.55 -18.51 -8.11
CA ARG A 45 11.61 -19.54 -8.06
C ARG A 45 13.02 -18.95 -7.98
N LEU A 46 13.16 -17.72 -7.52
CA LEU A 46 14.48 -17.13 -7.29
C LEU A 46 15.16 -17.72 -6.06
N ARG A 47 16.47 -17.70 -6.05
CA ARG A 47 17.23 -18.03 -4.84
C ARG A 47 17.12 -16.87 -3.84
N TYR A 48 16.99 -17.23 -2.59
CA TYR A 48 17.00 -16.24 -1.50
C TYR A 48 18.37 -15.53 -1.46
N ALA A 49 18.35 -14.24 -1.24
CA ALA A 49 19.55 -13.53 -0.84
C ALA A 49 19.95 -13.97 0.57
N ILE A 50 21.24 -14.11 0.82
CA ILE A 50 21.74 -14.51 2.14
C ILE A 50 21.29 -13.49 3.20
N GLY A 51 20.66 -13.99 4.26
CA GLY A 51 20.14 -13.15 5.35
C GLY A 51 18.80 -12.45 5.07
N VAL A 52 18.15 -12.76 3.95
CA VAL A 52 16.83 -12.26 3.59
C VAL A 52 15.84 -13.42 3.50
N ASP A 53 14.69 -13.28 4.14
CA ASP A 53 13.55 -14.21 4.04
C ASP A 53 12.35 -13.41 3.51
N SER A 54 11.94 -13.68 2.28
CA SER A 54 10.81 -13.03 1.63
C SER A 54 9.58 -13.93 1.71
N ARG A 55 8.46 -13.36 2.14
CA ARG A 55 7.20 -14.11 2.26
C ARG A 55 6.08 -13.38 1.57
N GLN A 56 5.34 -14.11 0.77
CA GLN A 56 4.11 -13.62 0.17
C GLN A 56 2.96 -13.79 1.16
N THR A 57 2.38 -12.68 1.62
CA THR A 57 1.29 -12.68 2.61
C THR A 57 -0.09 -12.81 1.95
N LEU A 58 -0.23 -12.31 0.72
CA LEU A 58 -1.41 -12.45 -0.11
C LEU A 58 -0.99 -12.52 -1.57
N ARG A 59 -1.62 -13.36 -2.36
CA ARG A 59 -1.46 -13.39 -3.80
C ARG A 59 -2.67 -12.74 -4.47
N ALA A 60 -2.44 -11.59 -5.10
CA ALA A 60 -3.41 -10.96 -5.99
C ALA A 60 -3.10 -11.35 -7.44
N ASN A 61 -4.13 -11.69 -8.21
CA ASN A 61 -3.95 -12.13 -9.59
C ASN A 61 -5.15 -11.75 -10.45
N ARG A 62 -4.96 -10.90 -11.45
CA ARG A 62 -6.01 -10.45 -12.36
C ARG A 62 -6.52 -11.55 -13.28
N THR A 63 -5.64 -12.46 -13.68
CA THR A 63 -5.99 -13.59 -14.56
C THR A 63 -6.80 -14.64 -13.78
N ASN A 64 -6.47 -14.82 -12.52
CA ASN A 64 -7.11 -15.81 -11.63
C ASN A 64 -7.55 -15.14 -10.32
N PRO A 65 -8.56 -14.27 -10.33
CA PRO A 65 -8.96 -13.49 -9.16
C PRO A 65 -9.42 -14.37 -7.98
N GLN A 66 -9.90 -15.57 -8.26
CA GLN A 66 -10.25 -16.56 -7.23
C GLN A 66 -9.03 -16.97 -6.36
N MET A 67 -7.81 -16.75 -6.83
CA MET A 67 -6.60 -17.01 -6.04
C MET A 67 -6.29 -15.89 -5.04
N ALA A 68 -7.04 -14.81 -5.04
CA ALA A 68 -6.93 -13.70 -4.10
C ALA A 68 -7.77 -13.94 -2.81
N GLU A 69 -7.82 -15.15 -2.34
CA GLU A 69 -8.38 -15.52 -1.03
C GLU A 69 -9.84 -15.06 -0.79
N ASP A 70 -10.72 -15.22 -1.78
CA ASP A 70 -12.13 -14.82 -1.77
C ASP A 70 -12.41 -13.31 -1.80
N PHE A 71 -11.40 -12.45 -1.72
CA PHE A 71 -11.63 -11.01 -1.84
C PHE A 71 -11.87 -10.57 -3.28
N GLY A 72 -11.35 -11.33 -4.25
CA GLY A 72 -11.53 -11.06 -5.68
C GLY A 72 -10.83 -9.79 -6.18
N TRP A 73 -10.27 -8.99 -5.28
CA TRP A 73 -9.61 -7.74 -5.59
C TRP A 73 -8.12 -7.94 -5.80
N THR A 74 -7.59 -7.32 -6.84
CA THR A 74 -6.25 -7.67 -7.34
C THR A 74 -5.22 -6.57 -7.17
N TYR A 75 -5.63 -5.37 -6.73
CA TYR A 75 -4.73 -4.30 -6.40
C TYR A 75 -4.53 -4.22 -4.88
N ASN A 76 -3.29 -4.42 -4.43
CA ASN A 76 -2.90 -4.31 -3.03
C ASN A 76 -1.68 -3.40 -2.94
N HIS A 77 -1.75 -2.37 -2.09
CA HIS A 77 -0.74 -1.30 -2.03
C HIS A 77 -0.54 -0.77 -0.61
N ALA A 78 0.57 -0.04 -0.41
CA ALA A 78 0.89 0.70 0.80
C ALA A 78 0.85 -0.16 2.08
N SER A 79 1.50 -1.34 2.04
CA SER A 79 1.56 -2.23 3.20
C SER A 79 2.37 -1.62 4.35
N ASN A 80 1.87 -1.79 5.57
CA ASN A 80 2.52 -1.42 6.81
C ASN A 80 2.59 -2.62 7.75
N LEU A 81 3.65 -2.68 8.53
CA LEU A 81 3.93 -3.77 9.45
C LEU A 81 4.07 -3.24 10.88
N ALA A 82 3.51 -3.95 11.84
CA ALA A 82 3.75 -3.75 13.27
C ALA A 82 4.03 -5.09 13.95
N TYR A 83 4.80 -5.03 15.04
CA TYR A 83 4.95 -6.16 15.97
C TYR A 83 4.37 -5.74 17.30
N TRP A 84 3.40 -6.52 17.80
CA TRP A 84 2.71 -6.21 19.05
C TRP A 84 2.22 -7.50 19.72
N GLU A 85 2.41 -7.60 21.03
CA GLU A 85 1.98 -8.75 21.87
C GLU A 85 2.37 -10.10 21.27
N GLY A 86 3.61 -10.22 20.78
CA GLY A 86 4.16 -11.46 20.24
C GLY A 86 3.68 -11.85 18.85
N LYS A 87 3.02 -10.93 18.11
CA LYS A 87 2.55 -11.16 16.74
C LYS A 87 2.98 -10.03 15.82
N PHE A 88 3.17 -10.36 14.56
CA PHE A 88 3.24 -9.42 13.45
C PHE A 88 1.84 -9.12 12.95
N TYR A 89 1.60 -7.87 12.62
CA TYR A 89 0.37 -7.38 11.99
C TYR A 89 0.75 -6.64 10.73
N GLN A 90 0.09 -6.96 9.63
CA GLN A 90 0.26 -6.26 8.36
C GLN A 90 -1.09 -5.74 7.89
N GLN A 91 -1.14 -4.47 7.51
CA GLN A 91 -2.31 -3.88 6.87
C GLN A 91 -1.92 -3.27 5.53
N TYR A 92 -2.86 -3.22 4.60
CA TYR A 92 -2.66 -2.69 3.27
C TYR A 92 -3.99 -2.28 2.62
N LEU A 93 -3.88 -1.34 1.69
CA LEU A 93 -4.99 -0.97 0.83
C LEU A 93 -5.32 -2.12 -0.13
N SER A 94 -6.61 -2.34 -0.36
CA SER A 94 -7.09 -3.26 -1.39
C SER A 94 -8.19 -2.60 -2.21
N ASN A 95 -8.04 -2.66 -3.54
CA ASN A 95 -8.99 -2.15 -4.52
C ASN A 95 -9.28 -3.23 -5.57
N PRO A 96 -10.39 -3.13 -6.33
CA PRO A 96 -10.75 -4.15 -7.31
C PRO A 96 -9.65 -4.46 -8.32
N VAL A 97 -9.09 -3.44 -8.99
CA VAL A 97 -8.12 -3.63 -10.08
C VAL A 97 -7.00 -2.60 -10.11
N ASP A 98 -7.18 -1.40 -9.52
CA ASP A 98 -6.20 -0.31 -9.55
C ASP A 98 -6.33 0.58 -8.33
N GLU A 99 -5.36 1.47 -8.09
CA GLU A 99 -5.24 2.28 -6.87
C GLU A 99 -6.45 3.16 -6.61
N HIS A 100 -6.98 3.78 -7.64
CA HIS A 100 -8.06 4.76 -7.55
C HIS A 100 -9.40 4.22 -8.05
N ILE A 101 -9.52 2.92 -8.18
CA ILE A 101 -10.79 2.27 -8.55
C ILE A 101 -11.56 1.89 -7.29
N ALA A 102 -12.68 2.53 -7.11
CA ALA A 102 -13.60 2.26 -6.01
C ALA A 102 -14.33 0.91 -6.16
N PRO A 103 -14.79 0.35 -5.05
CA PRO A 103 -14.62 0.77 -3.67
C PRO A 103 -13.26 0.35 -3.11
N GLY A 104 -12.63 1.19 -2.26
CA GLY A 104 -11.41 0.85 -1.53
C GLY A 104 -11.71 0.26 -0.15
N GLN A 105 -10.84 -0.59 0.34
CA GLN A 105 -10.87 -1.10 1.71
C GLN A 105 -9.46 -1.29 2.25
N THR A 106 -9.32 -1.40 3.57
CA THR A 106 -8.06 -1.79 4.18
C THR A 106 -8.19 -3.20 4.75
N LEU A 107 -7.26 -4.05 4.38
CA LEU A 107 -7.15 -5.41 4.89
C LEU A 107 -6.09 -5.49 5.99
N LEU A 108 -6.30 -6.40 6.94
CA LEU A 108 -5.37 -6.72 8.00
C LEU A 108 -5.14 -8.23 8.04
N THR A 109 -3.90 -8.63 8.20
CA THR A 109 -3.50 -10.03 8.45
C THR A 109 -2.49 -10.07 9.58
N SER A 110 -2.34 -11.21 10.23
CA SER A 110 -1.40 -11.38 11.33
C SER A 110 -0.61 -12.68 11.25
N SER A 111 0.55 -12.70 11.91
CA SER A 111 1.43 -13.87 11.97
C SER A 111 2.16 -13.93 13.30
N LYS A 112 2.39 -15.14 13.84
CA LYS A 112 3.24 -15.35 15.02
C LYS A 112 4.72 -15.46 14.68
N ASP A 113 5.03 -15.88 13.47
CA ASP A 113 6.38 -16.26 13.05
C ASP A 113 6.89 -15.48 11.83
N GLY A 114 6.06 -14.58 11.27
CA GLY A 114 6.36 -13.85 10.04
C GLY A 114 6.32 -14.71 8.77
N ARG A 115 6.03 -15.99 8.89
CA ARG A 115 6.02 -16.96 7.78
C ARG A 115 4.63 -17.46 7.44
N ASN A 116 3.86 -17.79 8.46
CA ASN A 116 2.48 -18.26 8.32
C ASN A 116 1.54 -17.11 8.70
N TRP A 117 0.81 -16.60 7.72
CA TRP A 117 -0.09 -15.47 7.87
C TRP A 117 -1.55 -15.91 7.90
N SER A 118 -2.35 -15.25 8.70
CA SER A 118 -3.79 -15.48 8.73
C SER A 118 -4.44 -15.07 7.41
N LYS A 119 -5.63 -15.61 7.13
CA LYS A 119 -6.49 -15.04 6.09
C LYS A 119 -6.70 -13.54 6.39
N PRO A 120 -6.61 -12.67 5.38
CA PRO A 120 -6.88 -11.25 5.59
C PRO A 120 -8.33 -10.98 6.02
N GLU A 121 -8.50 -9.97 6.85
CA GLU A 121 -9.81 -9.48 7.31
C GLU A 121 -9.96 -8.01 6.96
N VAL A 122 -11.19 -7.56 6.73
CA VAL A 122 -11.48 -6.16 6.45
C VAL A 122 -11.43 -5.36 7.75
N ILE A 123 -10.40 -4.53 7.92
CA ILE A 123 -10.26 -3.67 9.10
C ILE A 123 -10.95 -2.32 8.91
N PHE A 124 -10.90 -1.75 7.69
CA PHE A 124 -11.70 -0.60 7.29
C PHE A 124 -12.48 -0.95 6.02
N PRO A 125 -13.81 -1.04 6.12
CA PRO A 125 -14.66 -1.39 4.99
C PRO A 125 -14.75 -0.26 3.96
N PRO A 126 -15.25 -0.53 2.75
CA PRO A 126 -15.62 0.52 1.83
C PRO A 126 -16.52 1.55 2.50
N TYR A 127 -16.27 2.83 2.24
CA TYR A 127 -16.98 3.92 2.86
C TYR A 127 -17.51 4.90 1.81
N LYS A 128 -18.80 5.18 1.85
CA LYS A 128 -19.43 6.16 0.98
C LYS A 128 -19.60 7.50 1.67
N ALA A 129 -19.56 8.57 0.89
CA ALA A 129 -19.91 9.89 1.37
C ALA A 129 -21.31 9.88 2.01
N PRO A 130 -21.49 10.55 3.16
CA PRO A 130 -22.79 10.65 3.81
C PRO A 130 -23.82 11.35 2.93
N ALA A 131 -25.10 11.09 3.21
CA ALA A 131 -26.18 11.78 2.53
C ALA A 131 -26.08 13.32 2.68
N GLY A 132 -26.32 14.03 1.60
CA GLY A 132 -26.25 15.50 1.57
C GLY A 132 -24.85 16.09 1.40
N VAL A 133 -23.81 15.25 1.35
CA VAL A 133 -22.47 15.69 0.98
C VAL A 133 -22.41 15.86 -0.54
N SER A 134 -21.86 16.98 -0.99
CA SER A 134 -21.62 17.21 -2.41
C SER A 134 -20.50 16.29 -2.90
N ILE A 135 -20.81 15.48 -3.89
CA ILE A 135 -19.86 14.61 -4.56
C ILE A 135 -19.51 15.27 -5.90
N PRO A 136 -18.23 15.44 -6.25
CA PRO A 136 -17.85 15.97 -7.56
C PRO A 136 -18.45 15.17 -8.69
N GLU A 137 -18.70 15.82 -9.83
CA GLU A 137 -19.18 15.15 -11.04
C GLU A 137 -18.17 14.10 -11.49
N GLY A 138 -18.66 12.92 -11.87
CA GLY A 138 -17.81 11.80 -12.29
C GLY A 138 -17.35 10.88 -11.15
N TYR A 139 -17.55 11.26 -9.87
CA TYR A 139 -17.22 10.43 -8.72
C TYR A 139 -18.40 9.55 -8.31
N ASP A 140 -18.11 8.35 -7.84
CA ASP A 140 -19.13 7.39 -7.40
C ASP A 140 -19.53 7.56 -5.91
N GLY A 141 -18.92 8.51 -5.22
CA GLY A 141 -19.14 8.78 -3.81
C GLY A 141 -18.42 7.87 -2.84
N TYR A 142 -17.64 6.91 -3.29
CA TYR A 142 -16.79 6.13 -2.41
C TYR A 142 -15.56 6.92 -1.95
N MET A 143 -15.14 6.67 -0.72
CA MET A 143 -13.91 7.21 -0.17
C MET A 143 -12.75 6.25 -0.42
N MET A 144 -11.60 6.81 -0.77
CA MET A 144 -10.38 6.04 -0.96
C MET A 144 -9.60 5.93 0.34
N HIS A 145 -9.09 4.73 0.60
CA HIS A 145 -8.20 4.46 1.70
C HIS A 145 -6.76 4.65 1.26
N GLN A 146 -6.00 5.49 1.97
CA GLN A 146 -4.62 5.79 1.64
C GLN A 146 -3.77 5.94 2.89
N ARG A 147 -2.45 5.74 2.74
CA ARG A 147 -1.44 6.03 3.78
C ARG A 147 -1.79 5.43 5.14
N MET A 148 -2.08 4.16 5.16
CA MET A 148 -2.36 3.42 6.38
C MET A 148 -1.12 3.37 7.28
N GLY A 149 -1.31 3.06 8.55
CA GLY A 149 -0.23 2.90 9.51
C GLY A 149 -0.72 2.25 10.80
N PHE A 150 0.25 1.86 11.62
CA PHE A 150 -0.01 1.41 12.98
C PHE A 150 0.55 2.38 14.00
N TYR A 151 -0.04 2.40 15.17
CA TYR A 151 0.47 3.09 16.33
C TYR A 151 0.25 2.24 17.58
N VAL A 152 1.32 1.96 18.31
CA VAL A 152 1.21 1.35 19.63
C VAL A 152 1.17 2.49 20.65
N SER A 153 0.05 2.62 21.34
CA SER A 153 -0.15 3.69 22.32
C SER A 153 0.70 3.48 23.56
N LYS A 154 0.87 4.54 24.36
CA LYS A 154 1.56 4.45 25.68
C LYS A 154 0.89 3.46 26.63
N ASN A 155 -0.40 3.23 26.48
CA ASN A 155 -1.18 2.27 27.26
C ASN A 155 -1.10 0.84 26.70
N GLY A 156 -0.25 0.61 25.70
CA GLY A 156 -0.06 -0.71 25.11
C GLY A 156 -1.16 -1.16 24.15
N LYS A 157 -2.06 -0.27 23.70
CA LYS A 157 -3.07 -0.57 22.68
C LYS A 157 -2.46 -0.55 21.28
N LEU A 158 -2.84 -1.47 20.43
CA LEU A 158 -2.52 -1.41 19.00
C LEU A 158 -3.65 -0.68 18.26
N LEU A 159 -3.30 0.42 17.65
CA LEU A 159 -4.21 1.20 16.80
C LEU A 159 -3.81 1.05 15.34
N THR A 160 -4.77 0.83 14.49
CA THR A 160 -4.63 0.89 13.04
C THR A 160 -5.27 2.18 12.53
N ILE A 161 -4.65 2.82 11.55
CA ILE A 161 -5.03 4.15 11.06
C ILE A 161 -5.15 4.08 9.55
N ALA A 162 -6.22 4.66 9.02
CA ALA A 162 -6.38 4.87 7.59
C ALA A 162 -6.64 6.35 7.28
N PHE A 163 -6.21 6.79 6.11
CA PHE A 163 -6.58 8.07 5.55
C PHE A 163 -7.77 7.88 4.61
N TYR A 164 -8.79 8.69 4.75
CA TYR A 164 -9.94 8.74 3.87
C TYR A 164 -9.86 9.98 2.98
N GLY A 165 -9.92 9.76 1.69
CA GLY A 165 -9.87 10.78 0.66
C GLY A 165 -10.99 10.63 -0.35
N HIS A 166 -11.02 11.55 -1.31
CA HIS A 166 -11.93 11.42 -2.46
C HIS A 166 -11.51 10.27 -3.37
N THR A 167 -12.47 9.72 -4.10
CA THR A 167 -12.19 8.87 -5.24
C THR A 167 -11.42 9.69 -6.29
N GLU A 168 -10.66 9.10 -7.19
CA GLU A 168 -9.84 9.70 -8.24
C GLU A 168 -8.71 10.62 -7.75
N ASP A 169 -8.98 11.58 -6.85
CA ASP A 169 -7.95 12.36 -6.16
C ASP A 169 -8.15 12.32 -4.65
N PRO A 170 -7.61 11.29 -3.97
CA PRO A 170 -7.80 11.14 -2.53
C PRO A 170 -7.19 12.26 -1.71
N PHE A 171 -6.28 13.05 -2.28
CA PHE A 171 -5.58 14.12 -1.58
C PHE A 171 -6.14 15.51 -1.87
N GLU A 172 -7.09 15.63 -2.78
CA GLU A 172 -7.73 16.90 -3.08
C GLU A 172 -8.22 17.57 -1.80
N LYS A 173 -7.90 18.86 -1.64
CA LYS A 173 -8.22 19.65 -0.44
C LYS A 173 -7.78 18.98 0.88
N GLY A 174 -6.72 18.17 0.84
CA GLY A 174 -6.20 17.46 2.00
C GLY A 174 -7.01 16.21 2.39
N GLY A 175 -7.88 15.71 1.54
CA GLY A 175 -8.74 14.55 1.76
C GLY A 175 -9.86 14.81 2.75
N ILE A 176 -10.58 13.77 3.13
CA ILE A 176 -11.72 13.88 4.08
C ILE A 176 -11.24 13.87 5.52
N GLY A 177 -10.36 12.93 5.88
CA GLY A 177 -9.87 12.84 7.25
C GLY A 177 -9.12 11.58 7.53
N ARG A 178 -8.86 11.33 8.80
CA ARG A 178 -8.21 10.11 9.27
C ARG A 178 -9.10 9.38 10.24
N VAL A 179 -9.14 8.06 10.09
CA VAL A 179 -9.85 7.14 10.97
C VAL A 179 -8.89 6.25 11.73
N VAL A 180 -9.32 5.81 12.89
CA VAL A 180 -8.57 4.90 13.76
C VAL A 180 -9.48 3.78 14.23
N ARG A 181 -8.92 2.62 14.44
CA ARG A 181 -9.58 1.46 15.05
C ARG A 181 -8.59 0.74 15.95
N GLU A 182 -9.03 0.26 17.12
CA GLU A 182 -8.22 -0.58 17.99
C GLU A 182 -8.26 -2.03 17.50
N VAL A 183 -7.10 -2.70 17.53
CA VAL A 183 -6.96 -4.15 17.40
C VAL A 183 -6.80 -4.71 18.80
N ASN A 184 -7.75 -5.50 19.27
CA ASN A 184 -7.75 -6.06 20.60
C ASN A 184 -6.83 -7.29 20.68
N LYS A 185 -6.37 -7.64 21.90
CA LYS A 185 -5.49 -8.79 22.14
C LYS A 185 -6.13 -10.12 21.75
N ASP A 186 -7.44 -10.23 21.86
CA ASP A 186 -8.22 -11.41 21.47
C ASP A 186 -8.44 -11.54 19.95
N GLY A 187 -8.00 -10.53 19.17
CA GLY A 187 -8.17 -10.47 17.73
C GLY A 187 -9.45 -9.78 17.27
N SER A 188 -10.30 -9.35 18.18
CA SER A 188 -11.47 -8.53 17.84
C SER A 188 -11.05 -7.08 17.55
N TYR A 189 -12.00 -6.30 17.04
CA TYR A 189 -11.77 -4.91 16.64
C TYR A 189 -12.72 -3.97 17.37
N GLY A 190 -12.17 -2.86 17.86
CA GLY A 190 -12.95 -1.77 18.39
C GLY A 190 -13.77 -1.02 17.31
N PRO A 191 -14.54 -0.03 17.69
CA PRO A 191 -15.26 0.83 16.75
C PRO A 191 -14.28 1.67 15.92
N ILE A 192 -14.76 2.15 14.76
CA ILE A 192 -14.01 3.08 13.91
C ILE A 192 -14.32 4.48 14.32
N TYR A 193 -13.28 5.32 14.52
CA TYR A 193 -13.43 6.72 14.88
C TYR A 193 -12.70 7.64 13.93
N PHE A 194 -13.28 8.82 13.65
CA PHE A 194 -12.53 9.92 13.08
C PHE A 194 -11.65 10.57 14.15
N ILE A 195 -10.33 10.61 13.93
CA ILE A 195 -9.36 11.31 14.78
C ILE A 195 -8.96 12.67 14.22
N ARG A 196 -9.01 12.80 12.91
CA ARG A 196 -8.83 14.06 12.20
C ARG A 196 -9.87 14.16 11.09
N TYR A 197 -10.43 15.34 10.97
CA TYR A 197 -11.45 15.66 10.01
C TYR A 197 -11.12 16.98 9.34
N ASN A 198 -11.15 17.01 8.03
CA ASN A 198 -10.98 18.22 7.25
C ASN A 198 -12.35 18.79 6.92
N SER A 199 -12.46 20.14 6.98
CA SER A 199 -13.70 20.78 6.59
C SER A 199 -14.01 20.53 5.12
N HIS A 200 -15.16 19.97 4.87
CA HIS A 200 -15.71 19.70 3.54
C HIS A 200 -17.12 20.21 3.47
N THR A 201 -17.56 20.65 2.29
CA THR A 201 -18.94 21.12 2.10
C THR A 201 -19.94 20.06 2.54
N ASN A 202 -20.78 20.40 3.50
CA ASN A 202 -21.78 19.54 4.10
C ASN A 202 -21.27 18.27 4.81
N TRP A 203 -19.96 18.13 5.00
CA TRP A 203 -19.40 17.04 5.77
C TRP A 203 -19.17 17.48 7.21
N ASN A 204 -19.82 16.82 8.16
CA ASN A 204 -19.77 17.20 9.58
C ASN A 204 -20.05 15.99 10.50
N ALA A 205 -19.89 16.18 11.79
CA ALA A 205 -20.05 15.11 12.79
C ALA A 205 -21.45 14.50 12.83
N SER A 206 -22.48 15.23 12.40
CA SER A 206 -23.85 14.72 12.45
C SER A 206 -24.24 13.83 11.29
N ASN A 207 -23.49 13.87 10.17
CA ASN A 207 -23.78 13.08 8.98
C ASN A 207 -22.71 12.04 8.65
N THR A 208 -21.63 11.91 9.43
CA THR A 208 -20.64 10.83 9.27
C THR A 208 -21.15 9.52 9.87
N SER A 209 -20.80 8.41 9.25
CA SER A 209 -21.15 7.07 9.78
C SER A 209 -20.28 6.67 10.97
N PHE A 210 -19.14 7.30 11.16
CA PHE A 210 -18.23 7.03 12.26
C PHE A 210 -18.22 8.18 13.25
N PRO A 211 -18.27 7.92 14.56
CA PRO A 211 -18.17 8.97 15.57
C PRO A 211 -16.78 9.62 15.57
N PHE A 212 -16.69 10.78 16.18
CA PHE A 212 -15.42 11.44 16.44
C PHE A 212 -14.80 10.93 17.73
N TYR A 213 -13.51 10.60 17.70
CA TYR A 213 -12.79 10.10 18.87
C TYR A 213 -12.84 11.08 20.06
N LYS A 214 -12.83 12.38 19.80
CA LYS A 214 -12.90 13.41 20.84
C LYS A 214 -14.13 13.32 21.75
N THR A 215 -15.23 12.78 21.23
CA THR A 215 -16.52 12.67 21.94
C THR A 215 -16.78 11.27 22.45
N SER A 216 -15.84 10.33 22.25
CA SER A 216 -15.96 8.96 22.73
C SER A 216 -15.44 8.84 24.18
N ASP A 217 -15.93 7.85 24.89
CA ASP A 217 -15.43 7.47 26.22
C ASP A 217 -14.19 6.54 26.11
N ASP A 218 -13.81 6.14 24.91
CA ASP A 218 -12.68 5.27 24.61
C ASP A 218 -11.38 6.09 24.49
N LYS A 219 -10.80 6.47 25.63
CA LYS A 219 -9.59 7.30 25.73
C LYS A 219 -8.42 6.55 26.34
#